data_7337f4df2ec7720853a1e02a5bf02bcb
#
_entry.id   7337f4df2ec7720853a1e02a5bf02bcb
#
_cell.length_a   1.000
_cell.length_b   1.000
_cell.length_c   1.000
_cell.angle_alpha   90.00
_cell.angle_beta   90.00
_cell.angle_gamma   90.00
#
_symmetry.space_group_name_H-M   'P 1'
#
loop_
_entity.id
_entity.type
_entity.pdbx_description
1 polymer ?
#
loop_
_entity_poly.entity_id
_entity_poly.type
_entity_poly.pdbx_seq_one_letter_code
_entity_poly.pdbx_strand_id
1 'polypeptide(L)'
;MEQSIESYIKNLVRDVISQNLGGLQLQSDRQTYVIANWKMNKNLNETAEFFQKINSSHDVSVVICPPTQLLYPAHLLIKQSGKPIGLGGQNVHWADKGAYTGETSGNMLKDVGCEYVIIGHSERRQYSF
;
A
#
# COMPACT_ATOMS: atom_id res chain seq x y z
N MET A 1 -27.23 26.46 -11.96
CA MET A 1 -26.26 25.60 -11.26
C MET A 1 -24.87 25.93 -11.79
N GLU A 2 -24.09 26.55 -10.98
CA GLU A 2 -22.70 26.81 -11.33
C GLU A 2 -21.89 25.52 -11.21
N GLN A 3 -21.41 25.03 -12.36
CA GLN A 3 -20.35 24.06 -12.38
C GLN A 3 -19.12 24.68 -11.72
N SER A 4 -18.51 24.01 -10.75
CA SER A 4 -17.26 24.51 -10.19
C SER A 4 -16.20 24.68 -11.29
N ILE A 5 -15.37 25.70 -11.16
CA ILE A 5 -14.26 25.95 -12.12
C ILE A 5 -13.37 24.71 -12.22
N GLU A 6 -13.16 24.02 -11.14
CA GLU A 6 -12.39 22.78 -11.10
C GLU A 6 -13.00 21.67 -11.97
N SER A 7 -14.32 21.47 -11.88
CA SER A 7 -15.04 20.50 -12.70
C SER A 7 -14.98 20.86 -14.18
N TYR A 8 -15.11 22.13 -14.50
CA TYR A 8 -15.00 22.64 -15.87
C TYR A 8 -13.61 22.39 -16.46
N ILE A 9 -12.55 22.70 -15.70
CA ILE A 9 -11.17 22.47 -16.13
C ILE A 9 -10.89 20.99 -16.35
N LYS A 10 -11.34 20.12 -15.45
CA LYS A 10 -11.19 18.66 -15.59
C LYS A 10 -11.85 18.13 -16.85
N ASN A 11 -13.06 18.59 -17.14
CA ASN A 11 -13.79 18.20 -18.35
C ASN A 11 -13.09 18.72 -19.62
N LEU A 12 -12.63 19.95 -19.61
CA LEU A 12 -11.91 20.55 -20.74
C LEU A 12 -10.61 19.79 -21.04
N VAL A 13 -9.82 19.48 -20.02
CA VAL A 13 -8.58 18.70 -20.16
C VAL A 13 -8.88 17.31 -20.71
N ARG A 14 -9.92 16.64 -20.21
CA ARG A 14 -10.36 15.33 -20.71
C ARG A 14 -10.73 15.39 -22.20
N ASP A 15 -11.51 16.39 -22.59
CA ASP A 15 -11.97 16.55 -23.97
C ASP A 15 -10.79 16.84 -24.91
N VAL A 16 -9.86 17.71 -24.51
CA VAL A 16 -8.65 18.01 -25.28
C VAL A 16 -7.78 16.77 -25.46
N ILE A 17 -7.59 15.98 -24.40
CA ILE A 17 -6.83 14.74 -24.46
C ILE A 17 -7.50 13.73 -25.39
N SER A 18 -8.82 13.55 -25.29
CA SER A 18 -9.53 12.60 -26.15
C SER A 18 -9.56 13.02 -27.62
N GLN A 19 -9.60 14.31 -27.91
CA GLN A 19 -9.56 14.85 -29.31
C GLN A 19 -8.18 14.71 -29.93
N ASN A 20 -7.10 14.88 -29.17
CA ASN A 20 -5.73 14.89 -29.71
C ASN A 20 -5.07 13.51 -29.71
N LEU A 21 -5.60 12.56 -28.95
CA LEU A 21 -5.10 11.19 -28.86
C LEU A 21 -6.00 10.19 -29.60
N GLY A 22 -6.64 10.61 -30.69
CA GLY A 22 -7.59 9.81 -31.44
C GLY A 22 -7.13 8.39 -31.70
N GLY A 23 -7.78 7.40 -31.07
CA GLY A 23 -7.46 5.99 -31.15
C GLY A 23 -6.62 5.42 -30.03
N LEU A 24 -6.05 6.25 -29.15
CA LEU A 24 -5.55 5.77 -27.87
C LEU A 24 -6.76 5.57 -26.96
N GLN A 25 -7.15 4.30 -26.79
CA GLN A 25 -8.02 3.95 -25.68
C GLN A 25 -7.34 4.47 -24.42
N LEU A 26 -8.00 5.39 -23.71
CA LEU A 26 -7.68 5.64 -22.31
C LEU A 26 -7.84 4.29 -21.64
N GLN A 27 -6.72 3.58 -21.45
CA GLN A 27 -6.70 2.40 -20.61
C GLN A 27 -7.31 2.86 -19.29
N SER A 28 -8.32 2.11 -18.84
CA SER A 28 -8.91 2.40 -17.55
C SER A 28 -7.78 2.64 -16.55
N ASP A 29 -7.85 3.71 -15.76
CA ASP A 29 -6.89 4.05 -14.69
C ASP A 29 -6.84 2.97 -13.59
N ARG A 30 -7.22 1.73 -13.92
CA ARG A 30 -7.20 0.59 -13.03
C ARG A 30 -5.78 0.14 -12.81
N GLN A 31 -5.29 0.43 -11.63
CA GLN A 31 -4.04 -0.10 -11.12
C GLN A 31 -4.24 -1.55 -10.67
N THR A 32 -3.38 -2.45 -11.14
CA THR A 32 -3.34 -3.83 -10.65
C THR A 32 -2.44 -3.91 -9.42
N TYR A 33 -2.95 -4.48 -8.35
CA TYR A 33 -2.22 -4.71 -7.12
C TYR A 33 -1.99 -6.19 -6.89
N VAL A 34 -0.80 -6.53 -6.43
CA VAL A 34 -0.48 -7.84 -5.85
C VAL A 34 -0.06 -7.60 -4.41
N ILE A 35 -0.87 -8.07 -3.47
CA ILE A 35 -0.68 -7.81 -2.04
C ILE A 35 -0.38 -9.13 -1.35
N ALA A 36 0.79 -9.22 -0.74
CA ALA A 36 1.25 -10.39 -0.02
C ALA A 36 1.09 -10.21 1.49
N ASN A 37 0.08 -10.83 2.06
CA ASN A 37 -0.09 -10.90 3.49
C ASN A 37 0.76 -12.06 4.04
N TRP A 38 1.84 -11.74 4.76
CA TRP A 38 2.71 -12.76 5.33
C TRP A 38 2.11 -13.48 6.54
N LYS A 39 1.05 -12.91 7.10
CA LYS A 39 0.45 -13.43 8.33
C LYS A 39 1.51 -13.50 9.44
N MET A 40 1.50 -14.52 10.27
CA MET A 40 2.47 -14.73 11.34
C MET A 40 3.61 -15.64 10.85
N ASN A 41 4.38 -15.15 9.89
CA ASN A 41 5.50 -15.89 9.30
C ASN A 41 6.72 -15.00 9.14
N LYS A 42 7.87 -15.61 9.05
CA LYS A 42 9.19 -15.04 8.75
C LYS A 42 9.89 -14.38 9.95
N ASN A 43 11.18 -14.43 9.88
CA ASN A 43 12.13 -13.75 10.78
C ASN A 43 12.97 -12.74 10.00
N LEU A 44 13.94 -12.12 10.65
CA LEU A 44 14.80 -11.10 10.02
C LEU A 44 15.61 -11.66 8.85
N ASN A 45 16.20 -12.83 8.98
CA ASN A 45 16.99 -13.44 7.91
C ASN A 45 16.15 -13.80 6.70
N GLU A 46 15.01 -14.41 6.90
CA GLU A 46 14.05 -14.75 5.84
C GLU A 46 13.52 -13.50 5.14
N THR A 47 13.30 -12.42 5.88
CA THR A 47 12.91 -11.13 5.33
C THR A 47 13.99 -10.56 4.40
N ALA A 48 15.26 -10.58 4.84
CA ALA A 48 16.37 -10.13 4.04
C ALA A 48 16.53 -10.94 2.75
N GLU A 49 16.43 -12.27 2.83
CA GLU A 49 16.48 -13.15 1.67
C GLU A 49 15.33 -12.86 0.68
N PHE A 50 14.13 -12.66 1.18
CA PHE A 50 12.97 -12.36 0.37
C PHE A 50 13.19 -11.10 -0.48
N PHE A 51 13.62 -10.01 0.14
CA PHE A 51 13.81 -8.74 -0.59
C PHE A 51 15.02 -8.75 -1.52
N GLN A 52 15.98 -9.65 -1.33
CA GLN A 52 17.05 -9.88 -2.30
C GLN A 52 16.56 -10.59 -3.56
N LYS A 53 15.60 -11.49 -3.41
CA LYS A 53 15.13 -12.37 -4.50
C LYS A 53 13.89 -11.86 -5.23
N ILE A 54 13.09 -11.00 -4.62
CA ILE A 54 11.86 -10.52 -5.23
C ILE A 54 12.12 -9.69 -6.46
N ASN A 55 11.41 -9.98 -7.53
CA ASN A 55 11.38 -9.15 -8.72
C ASN A 55 10.08 -8.35 -8.73
N SER A 56 10.17 -7.11 -9.16
CA SER A 56 9.01 -6.24 -9.32
C SER A 56 8.93 -5.74 -10.76
N SER A 57 7.71 -5.55 -11.23
CA SER A 57 7.41 -4.98 -12.54
C SER A 57 6.74 -3.63 -12.34
N HIS A 58 6.96 -2.69 -13.27
CA HIS A 58 6.32 -1.38 -13.22
C HIS A 58 4.82 -1.43 -13.57
N ASP A 59 4.35 -2.54 -14.16
CA ASP A 59 2.95 -2.70 -14.58
C ASP A 59 2.01 -3.09 -13.42
N VAL A 60 2.58 -3.50 -12.29
CA VAL A 60 1.84 -4.00 -11.14
C VAL A 60 2.38 -3.37 -9.87
N SER A 61 1.50 -2.88 -9.02
CA SER A 61 1.86 -2.42 -7.68
C SER A 61 1.97 -3.61 -6.74
N VAL A 62 3.17 -3.87 -6.26
CA VAL A 62 3.44 -4.94 -5.29
C VAL A 62 3.45 -4.34 -3.89
N VAL A 63 2.65 -4.90 -2.98
CA VAL A 63 2.60 -4.50 -1.57
C VAL A 63 2.89 -5.72 -0.71
N ILE A 64 3.83 -5.58 0.20
CA ILE A 64 4.19 -6.63 1.16
C ILE A 64 3.70 -6.22 2.54
N CYS A 65 2.98 -7.13 3.21
CA CYS A 65 2.45 -6.91 4.54
C CYS A 65 3.04 -7.92 5.53
N PRO A 66 4.24 -7.64 6.07
CA PRO A 66 4.88 -8.50 7.05
C PRO A 66 4.30 -8.30 8.45
N PRO A 67 4.62 -9.20 9.42
CA PRO A 67 4.37 -8.95 10.83
C PRO A 67 4.96 -7.60 11.30
N THR A 68 4.35 -7.00 12.30
CA THR A 68 4.67 -5.64 12.77
C THR A 68 6.16 -5.46 13.11
N GLN A 69 6.79 -6.42 13.75
CA GLN A 69 8.21 -6.35 14.13
C GLN A 69 9.17 -6.36 12.92
N LEU A 70 8.69 -6.75 11.74
CA LEU A 70 9.50 -6.78 10.51
C LEU A 70 9.28 -5.56 9.63
N LEU A 71 8.36 -4.66 9.98
CA LEU A 71 8.01 -3.50 9.15
C LEU A 71 9.20 -2.57 8.92
N TYR A 72 9.87 -2.14 9.98
CA TYR A 72 11.00 -1.21 9.82
C TYR A 72 12.20 -1.85 9.11
N PRO A 73 12.62 -3.06 9.45
CA PRO A 73 13.63 -3.76 8.66
C PRO A 73 13.26 -3.93 7.19
N ALA A 74 12.00 -4.28 6.90
CA ALA A 74 11.51 -4.39 5.53
C ALA A 74 11.58 -3.04 4.79
N HIS A 75 11.20 -1.95 5.43
CA HIS A 75 11.29 -0.61 4.88
C HIS A 75 12.72 -0.26 4.45
N LEU A 76 13.70 -0.53 5.31
CA LEU A 76 15.11 -0.29 5.00
C LEU A 76 15.59 -1.15 3.82
N LEU A 77 15.19 -2.41 3.78
CA LEU A 77 15.55 -3.34 2.69
C LEU A 77 14.94 -2.91 1.35
N ILE A 78 13.69 -2.46 1.35
CA ILE A 78 13.03 -1.92 0.16
C ILE A 78 13.76 -0.69 -0.35
N LYS A 79 14.07 0.26 0.52
CA LYS A 79 14.84 1.47 0.14
C LYS A 79 16.19 1.13 -0.44
N GLN A 80 16.91 0.22 0.19
CA GLN A 80 18.24 -0.22 -0.27
C GLN A 80 18.19 -0.92 -1.63
N SER A 81 17.12 -1.68 -1.90
CA SER A 81 16.96 -2.38 -3.17
C SER A 81 16.63 -1.45 -4.35
N GLY A 82 16.07 -0.28 -4.09
CA GLY A 82 15.56 0.63 -5.11
C GLY A 82 14.34 0.10 -5.88
N LYS A 83 13.75 -1.01 -5.45
CA LYS A 83 12.58 -1.62 -6.10
C LYS A 83 11.29 -0.91 -5.70
N PRO A 84 10.31 -0.77 -6.62
CA PRO A 84 9.04 -0.09 -6.34
C PRO A 84 8.08 -1.03 -5.59
N ILE A 85 8.38 -1.32 -4.35
CA ILE A 85 7.59 -2.21 -3.48
C ILE A 85 6.99 -1.37 -2.36
N GLY A 86 5.65 -1.46 -2.21
CA GLY A 86 4.93 -0.84 -1.11
C GLY A 86 4.95 -1.71 0.15
N LEU A 87 4.83 -1.08 1.29
CA LEU A 87 4.82 -1.73 2.59
C LEU A 87 3.48 -1.49 3.27
N GLY A 88 2.89 -2.55 3.83
CA GLY A 88 1.61 -2.47 4.53
C GLY A 88 1.63 -3.14 5.90
N GLY A 89 0.82 -2.60 6.81
CA GLY A 89 0.56 -3.23 8.09
C GLY A 89 -0.51 -4.32 7.95
N GLN A 90 -0.48 -5.31 8.83
CA GLN A 90 -1.48 -6.39 8.87
C GLN A 90 -2.70 -6.04 9.71
N ASN A 91 -2.60 -5.02 10.54
CA ASN A 91 -3.66 -4.54 11.41
C ASN A 91 -3.39 -3.08 11.80
N VAL A 92 -4.43 -2.39 12.26
CA VAL A 92 -4.32 -1.01 12.75
C VAL A 92 -5.39 -0.76 13.80
N HIS A 93 -5.01 -0.04 14.85
CA HIS A 93 -5.95 0.44 15.85
C HIS A 93 -6.48 1.84 15.45
N TRP A 94 -7.73 2.14 15.81
CA TRP A 94 -8.38 3.42 15.45
C TRP A 94 -7.89 4.62 16.24
N ALA A 95 -7.38 4.42 17.46
CA ALA A 95 -6.84 5.51 18.27
C ALA A 95 -5.39 5.82 17.89
N ASP A 96 -5.02 7.10 17.98
CA ASP A 96 -3.65 7.52 17.67
C ASP A 96 -2.65 7.09 18.74
N LYS A 97 -3.10 7.01 19.99
CA LYS A 97 -2.30 6.59 21.15
C LYS A 97 -3.21 6.22 22.32
N GLY A 98 -2.66 5.60 23.33
CA GLY A 98 -3.39 5.33 24.56
C GLY A 98 -3.13 3.95 25.17
N ALA A 99 -4.01 3.57 26.07
CA ALA A 99 -3.92 2.30 26.80
C ALA A 99 -4.52 1.14 25.98
N TYR A 100 -3.84 0.80 24.91
CA TYR A 100 -4.22 -0.27 24.00
C TYR A 100 -3.04 -1.23 23.82
N THR A 101 -2.67 -1.90 24.88
CA THR A 101 -1.47 -2.76 24.93
C THR A 101 -1.46 -3.76 23.77
N GLY A 102 -0.38 -3.75 23.00
CA GLY A 102 -0.19 -4.64 21.85
C GLY A 102 -0.72 -4.08 20.52
N GLU A 103 -1.47 -2.99 20.53
CA GLU A 103 -2.01 -2.38 19.31
C GLU A 103 -1.01 -1.38 18.68
N THR A 104 -1.20 -1.13 17.40
CA THR A 104 -0.39 -0.21 16.62
C THR A 104 -1.30 0.79 15.91
N SER A 105 -1.01 2.08 16.05
CA SER A 105 -1.80 3.13 15.41
C SER A 105 -1.40 3.32 13.93
N GLY A 106 -2.27 3.99 13.17
CA GLY A 106 -1.96 4.37 11.80
C GLY A 106 -0.73 5.26 11.69
N ASN A 107 -0.56 6.20 12.63
CA ASN A 107 0.62 7.06 12.65
C ASN A 107 1.91 6.29 12.92
N MET A 108 1.89 5.29 13.79
CA MET A 108 3.03 4.40 14.03
C MET A 108 3.40 3.61 12.78
N LEU A 109 2.40 3.12 12.03
CA LEU A 109 2.64 2.42 10.77
C LEU A 109 3.27 3.33 9.71
N LYS A 110 2.77 4.55 9.57
CA LYS A 110 3.34 5.55 8.65
C LYS A 110 4.79 5.89 9.02
N ASP A 111 5.07 6.02 10.29
CA ASP A 111 6.40 6.38 10.80
C ASP A 111 7.47 5.34 10.40
N VAL A 112 7.12 4.07 10.32
CA VAL A 112 8.02 3.00 9.90
C VAL A 112 7.97 2.69 8.39
N GLY A 113 7.26 3.50 7.61
CA GLY A 113 7.26 3.44 6.15
C GLY A 113 6.08 2.75 5.51
N CYS A 114 5.03 2.42 6.26
CA CYS A 114 3.82 1.85 5.67
C CYS A 114 3.02 2.89 4.88
N GLU A 115 2.58 2.49 3.70
CA GLU A 115 1.64 3.25 2.85
C GLU A 115 0.27 2.58 2.78
N TYR A 116 0.17 1.35 3.23
CA TYR A 116 -1.02 0.50 3.17
C TYR A 116 -1.27 -0.18 4.50
N VAL A 117 -2.48 -0.64 4.71
CA VAL A 117 -2.84 -1.47 5.87
C VAL A 117 -4.01 -2.39 5.54
N ILE A 118 -3.94 -3.62 6.03
CA ILE A 118 -5.06 -4.57 5.99
C ILE A 118 -5.96 -4.26 7.18
N ILE A 119 -7.24 -4.03 6.93
CA ILE A 119 -8.23 -3.77 7.97
C ILE A 119 -9.29 -4.87 7.99
N GLY A 120 -9.72 -5.26 9.18
CA GLY A 120 -10.83 -6.20 9.36
C GLY A 120 -10.58 -7.58 8.76
N HIS A 121 -9.34 -8.05 8.72
CA HIS A 121 -9.04 -9.39 8.22
C HIS A 121 -9.86 -10.45 8.98
N SER A 122 -10.33 -11.48 8.27
CA SER A 122 -11.21 -12.51 8.82
C SER A 122 -10.61 -13.21 10.05
N GLU A 123 -9.30 -13.44 10.05
CA GLU A 123 -8.60 -14.02 11.22
C GLU A 123 -8.68 -13.11 12.44
N ARG A 124 -8.55 -11.78 12.25
CA ARG A 124 -8.72 -10.81 13.33
C ARG A 124 -10.13 -10.82 13.89
N ARG A 125 -11.13 -10.87 13.02
CA ARG A 125 -12.55 -10.95 13.42
C ARG A 125 -12.86 -12.23 14.18
N GLN A 126 -12.22 -13.33 13.83
CA GLN A 126 -12.44 -14.63 14.45
C GLN A 126 -11.79 -14.79 15.82
N TYR A 127 -10.57 -14.22 16.00
CA TYR A 127 -9.75 -14.48 17.19
C TYR A 127 -9.58 -13.29 18.13
N SER A 128 -10.00 -12.09 17.75
CA SER A 128 -9.76 -10.86 18.53
C SER A 128 -11.00 -10.16 19.03
N PHE A 129 -12.16 -10.74 18.83
CA PHE A 129 -13.46 -10.22 19.28
C PHE A 129 -14.23 -11.27 20.06
#